data_85f60251695ce77228b86540b157294c
#
_entry.id   85f60251695ce77228b86540b157294c
#
_cell.length_a   1.000
_cell.length_b   1.000
_cell.length_c   1.000
_cell.angle_alpha   90.00
_cell.angle_beta   90.00
_cell.angle_gamma   90.00
#
_symmetry.space_group_name_H-M   'P 1'
#
loop_
_entity.id
_entity.type
_entity.pdbx_description
1 polymer ?
#
loop_
_entity_poly.entity_id
_entity_poly.type
_entity_poly.pdbx_seq_one_letter_code
_entity_poly.pdbx_strand_id
1 'polypeptide(L)'
;MTAVNLPQLQAELIAANVPVPYGLGTTANTLETVHTYTATGEATPLPPEADPVLQAHVAPPLVTEFAGSVLVDAIVRTTDATPKEVFRFPCEQRSLYEAVLVIKGIDAGNFAVKRMNGEFLWKRITGNAIVTGLTVVSDIHDAAAASWLPNYAPSGSDVIFTVQGAAGRTIDWILVGSVGRYAPEGL
;
A
#
# COMPACT_ATOMS: atom_id res chain seq x y z
N MET A 1 -22.80 -6.36 10.98
CA MET A 1 -21.95 -7.58 10.99
C MET A 1 -20.55 -7.14 11.37
N THR A 2 -20.01 -7.68 12.45
CA THR A 2 -18.68 -7.33 12.94
C THR A 2 -17.67 -8.30 12.32
N ALA A 3 -16.66 -7.77 11.62
CA ALA A 3 -15.57 -8.59 11.05
C ALA A 3 -14.82 -9.31 12.19
N VAL A 4 -14.26 -10.49 11.92
CA VAL A 4 -13.54 -11.28 12.91
C VAL A 4 -12.08 -11.46 12.53
N ASN A 5 -11.18 -11.27 13.48
CA ASN A 5 -9.78 -11.66 13.37
C ASN A 5 -9.58 -13.01 14.05
N LEU A 6 -9.65 -14.11 13.30
CA LEU A 6 -9.59 -15.46 13.84
C LEU A 6 -8.33 -15.76 14.68
N PRO A 7 -7.09 -15.38 14.26
CA PRO A 7 -5.91 -15.59 15.08
C PRO A 7 -5.96 -14.89 16.44
N GLN A 8 -6.44 -13.66 16.48
CA GLN A 8 -6.61 -12.91 17.72
C GLN A 8 -7.70 -13.52 18.59
N LEU A 9 -8.87 -13.80 18.02
CA LEU A 9 -9.98 -14.40 18.74
C LEU A 9 -9.57 -15.77 19.35
N GLN A 10 -8.80 -16.57 18.62
CA GLN A 10 -8.27 -17.83 19.14
C GLN A 10 -7.36 -17.61 20.35
N ALA A 11 -6.48 -16.60 20.32
CA ALA A 11 -5.62 -16.25 21.45
C ALA A 11 -6.45 -15.78 22.67
N GLU A 12 -7.49 -14.98 22.45
CA GLU A 12 -8.40 -14.50 23.50
C GLU A 12 -9.19 -15.65 24.14
N LEU A 13 -9.70 -16.59 23.34
CA LEU A 13 -10.39 -17.80 23.84
C LEU A 13 -9.46 -18.68 24.66
N ILE A 14 -8.23 -18.89 24.20
CA ILE A 14 -7.22 -19.66 24.96
C ILE A 14 -6.91 -18.96 26.29
N ALA A 15 -6.74 -17.63 26.29
CA ALA A 15 -6.49 -16.85 27.52
C ALA A 15 -7.66 -16.93 28.51
N ALA A 16 -8.89 -17.05 28.01
CA ALA A 16 -10.10 -17.24 28.82
C ALA A 16 -10.36 -18.72 29.21
N ASN A 17 -9.44 -19.65 28.90
CA ASN A 17 -9.57 -21.09 29.11
C ASN A 17 -10.78 -21.72 28.37
N VAL A 18 -11.21 -21.13 27.27
CA VAL A 18 -12.23 -21.76 26.40
C VAL A 18 -11.55 -22.75 25.46
N PRO A 19 -11.94 -24.05 25.49
CA PRO A 19 -11.27 -25.07 24.69
C PRO A 19 -11.60 -24.91 23.19
N VAL A 20 -10.56 -24.70 22.37
CA VAL A 20 -10.63 -24.69 20.90
C VAL A 20 -9.51 -25.54 20.30
N PRO A 21 -9.47 -26.84 20.62
CA PRO A 21 -8.30 -27.70 20.41
C PRO A 21 -7.94 -27.90 18.92
N TYR A 22 -8.88 -27.72 18.01
CA TYR A 22 -8.69 -27.95 16.58
C TYR A 22 -8.80 -26.69 15.76
N GLY A 23 -8.75 -25.50 16.43
CA GLY A 23 -8.77 -24.19 15.79
C GLY A 23 -10.16 -23.64 15.54
N LEU A 24 -10.20 -22.48 14.88
CA LEU A 24 -11.40 -21.74 14.55
C LEU A 24 -11.60 -21.63 13.05
N GLY A 25 -12.84 -21.52 12.62
CA GLY A 25 -13.23 -21.19 11.27
C GLY A 25 -14.39 -20.20 11.23
N THR A 26 -14.68 -19.69 10.06
CA THR A 26 -15.86 -18.84 9.81
C THR A 26 -16.36 -19.04 8.39
N THR A 27 -17.67 -18.97 8.20
CA THR A 27 -18.28 -19.11 6.86
C THR A 27 -18.49 -17.76 6.16
N ALA A 28 -18.50 -16.66 6.91
CA ALA A 28 -18.77 -15.32 6.37
C ALA A 28 -17.83 -14.23 6.91
N ASN A 29 -16.72 -14.59 7.54
CA ASN A 29 -15.76 -13.67 8.15
C ASN A 29 -16.39 -12.69 9.17
N THR A 30 -17.43 -13.16 9.89
CA THR A 30 -18.11 -12.39 10.93
C THR A 30 -18.15 -13.16 12.23
N LEU A 31 -18.28 -12.46 13.38
CA LEU A 31 -18.34 -13.10 14.70
C LEU A 31 -19.50 -14.08 14.82
N GLU A 32 -20.62 -13.80 14.19
CA GLU A 32 -21.83 -14.63 14.24
C GLU A 32 -21.65 -15.99 13.50
N THR A 33 -20.63 -16.10 12.65
CA THR A 33 -20.36 -17.30 11.84
C THR A 33 -19.13 -18.08 12.29
N VAL A 34 -18.54 -17.69 13.44
CA VAL A 34 -17.38 -18.40 13.99
C VAL A 34 -17.79 -19.76 14.54
N HIS A 35 -16.98 -20.75 14.26
CA HIS A 35 -17.14 -22.13 14.73
C HIS A 35 -15.79 -22.75 15.07
N THR A 36 -15.81 -23.83 15.82
CA THR A 36 -14.62 -24.68 16.05
C THR A 36 -14.74 -25.99 15.29
N TYR A 37 -13.68 -26.77 15.30
CA TYR A 37 -13.65 -28.07 14.62
C TYR A 37 -13.56 -29.23 15.62
N THR A 38 -14.11 -30.37 15.23
CA THR A 38 -13.91 -31.65 15.91
C THR A 38 -12.59 -32.29 15.47
N ALA A 39 -12.19 -33.37 16.14
CA ALA A 39 -11.04 -34.20 15.73
C ALA A 39 -11.18 -34.77 14.30
N THR A 40 -12.40 -34.88 13.80
CA THR A 40 -12.71 -35.39 12.45
C THR A 40 -12.81 -34.25 11.41
N GLY A 41 -12.58 -32.97 11.82
CA GLY A 41 -12.63 -31.81 10.95
C GLY A 41 -14.05 -31.28 10.70
N GLU A 42 -15.06 -31.75 11.45
CA GLU A 42 -16.43 -31.29 11.32
C GLU A 42 -16.62 -29.97 12.09
N ALA A 43 -17.27 -28.96 11.44
CA ALA A 43 -17.54 -27.67 12.06
C ALA A 43 -18.63 -27.77 13.12
N THR A 44 -18.37 -27.25 14.30
CA THR A 44 -19.32 -27.21 15.42
C THR A 44 -19.40 -25.81 16.02
N PRO A 45 -20.55 -25.41 16.58
CA PRO A 45 -20.66 -24.13 17.28
C PRO A 45 -19.63 -24.03 18.41
N LEU A 46 -19.22 -22.81 18.72
CA LEU A 46 -18.41 -22.55 19.91
C LEU A 46 -19.20 -22.91 21.20
N PRO A 47 -18.52 -23.32 22.25
CA PRO A 47 -19.18 -23.58 23.52
C PRO A 47 -19.71 -22.25 24.13
N PRO A 48 -20.76 -22.30 24.97
CA PRO A 48 -21.37 -21.08 25.56
C PRO A 48 -20.40 -20.21 26.36
N GLU A 49 -19.34 -20.80 26.90
CA GLU A 49 -18.27 -20.06 27.60
C GLU A 49 -17.50 -19.12 26.70
N ALA A 50 -17.62 -19.25 25.37
CA ALA A 50 -17.03 -18.33 24.41
C ALA A 50 -17.80 -17.00 24.29
N ASP A 51 -19.08 -16.95 24.64
CA ASP A 51 -19.93 -15.77 24.44
C ASP A 51 -19.37 -14.49 25.05
N PRO A 52 -18.84 -14.44 26.29
CA PRO A 52 -18.24 -13.23 26.83
C PRO A 52 -17.00 -12.78 26.05
N VAL A 53 -16.21 -13.71 25.53
CA VAL A 53 -15.03 -13.43 24.72
C VAL A 53 -15.45 -12.87 23.36
N LEU A 54 -16.46 -13.47 22.71
CA LEU A 54 -17.00 -12.99 21.44
C LEU A 54 -17.58 -11.58 21.57
N GLN A 55 -18.29 -11.28 22.67
CA GLN A 55 -18.82 -9.95 22.94
C GLN A 55 -17.73 -8.90 23.21
N ALA A 56 -16.63 -9.32 23.85
CA ALA A 56 -15.48 -8.46 24.14
C ALA A 56 -14.49 -8.37 22.98
N HIS A 57 -14.60 -9.28 22.00
CA HIS A 57 -13.70 -9.29 20.85
C HIS A 57 -13.90 -8.04 20.02
N VAL A 58 -13.03 -7.09 20.24
CA VAL A 58 -12.84 -5.96 19.34
C VAL A 58 -11.79 -6.45 18.33
N ALA A 59 -12.25 -6.96 17.20
CA ALA A 59 -11.32 -7.15 16.10
C ALA A 59 -10.58 -5.83 15.93
N PRO A 60 -9.25 -5.75 16.07
CA PRO A 60 -8.57 -4.59 15.54
C PRO A 60 -9.07 -4.50 14.11
N PRO A 61 -9.40 -3.30 13.62
CA PRO A 61 -9.75 -3.17 12.23
C PRO A 61 -8.67 -3.97 11.49
N LEU A 62 -9.09 -4.98 10.75
CA LEU A 62 -8.20 -5.61 9.78
C LEU A 62 -7.54 -4.41 9.12
N VAL A 63 -6.19 -4.32 9.18
CA VAL A 63 -5.44 -3.27 8.50
C VAL A 63 -5.53 -3.52 6.99
N THR A 64 -6.73 -3.75 6.53
CA THR A 64 -7.23 -3.78 5.17
C THR A 64 -8.05 -2.54 4.87
N GLU A 65 -8.12 -1.59 5.76
CA GLU A 65 -8.32 -0.26 5.30
C GLU A 65 -6.99 0.21 4.68
N PHE A 66 -6.83 -0.17 3.40
CA PHE A 66 -6.38 0.82 2.46
C PHE A 66 -7.32 2.00 2.68
N ALA A 67 -6.90 2.93 3.51
CA ALA A 67 -7.60 4.20 3.67
C ALA A 67 -7.45 4.94 2.34
N GLY A 68 -8.22 4.50 1.34
CA GLY A 68 -8.26 4.97 -0.01
C GLY A 68 -6.95 4.74 -0.79
N SER A 69 -6.98 3.91 -1.83
CA SER A 69 -5.95 4.03 -2.85
C SER A 69 -6.25 5.29 -3.67
N VAL A 70 -5.30 6.21 -3.71
CA VAL A 70 -5.37 7.37 -4.60
C VAL A 70 -4.86 6.93 -5.96
N LEU A 71 -5.69 7.05 -6.99
CA LEU A 71 -5.24 6.89 -8.37
C LEU A 71 -4.39 8.11 -8.74
N VAL A 72 -3.23 7.84 -9.30
CA VAL A 72 -2.32 8.84 -9.82
C VAL A 72 -2.42 8.82 -11.34
N ASP A 73 -2.70 9.98 -11.91
CA ASP A 73 -2.68 10.23 -13.35
C ASP A 73 -2.16 11.66 -13.55
N ALA A 74 -0.90 11.77 -13.89
CA ALA A 74 -0.25 13.07 -14.03
C ALA A 74 0.59 13.11 -15.30
N ILE A 75 0.56 14.27 -15.97
CA ILE A 75 1.29 14.53 -17.21
C ILE A 75 2.12 15.79 -17.03
N VAL A 76 3.38 15.73 -17.44
CA VAL A 76 4.25 16.92 -17.48
C VAL A 76 5.15 16.87 -18.71
N ARG A 77 5.51 18.04 -19.23
CA ARG A 77 6.45 18.20 -20.35
C ARG A 77 7.76 18.80 -19.85
N THR A 78 8.89 18.20 -20.22
CA THR A 78 10.22 18.78 -20.07
C THR A 78 10.75 19.17 -21.46
N THR A 79 11.51 20.27 -21.52
CA THR A 79 12.15 20.77 -22.75
C THR A 79 13.68 20.81 -22.64
N ASP A 80 14.18 20.43 -21.46
CA ASP A 80 15.60 20.46 -21.12
C ASP A 80 15.93 19.39 -20.06
N ALA A 81 17.14 19.44 -19.54
CA ALA A 81 17.63 18.55 -18.50
C ALA A 81 17.33 19.03 -17.06
N THR A 82 16.48 20.05 -16.88
CA THR A 82 16.09 20.51 -15.55
C THR A 82 15.07 19.55 -14.95
N PRO A 83 15.26 19.04 -13.71
CA PRO A 83 14.25 18.24 -13.04
C PRO A 83 12.94 19.00 -12.88
N LYS A 84 11.82 18.37 -13.19
CA LYS A 84 10.49 18.94 -13.09
C LYS A 84 9.58 18.05 -12.25
N GLU A 85 8.86 18.67 -11.32
CA GLU A 85 7.87 17.95 -10.52
C GLU A 85 6.72 17.49 -11.40
N VAL A 86 6.37 16.21 -11.31
CA VAL A 86 5.24 15.61 -12.02
C VAL A 86 4.08 15.34 -11.09
N PHE A 87 4.40 15.00 -9.85
CA PHE A 87 3.39 14.68 -8.85
C PHE A 87 3.92 14.95 -7.45
N ARG A 88 3.04 15.42 -6.57
CA ARG A 88 3.30 15.65 -5.16
C ARG A 88 2.26 14.91 -4.32
N PHE A 89 2.73 14.12 -3.38
CA PHE A 89 1.87 13.37 -2.48
C PHE A 89 1.99 13.92 -1.05
N PRO A 90 0.94 14.55 -0.51
CA PRO A 90 0.90 15.00 0.87
C PRO A 90 0.81 13.81 1.82
N CYS A 91 1.74 13.70 2.78
CA CYS A 91 1.76 12.59 3.72
C CYS A 91 1.18 13.00 5.06
N GLU A 92 0.20 12.25 5.53
CA GLU A 92 -0.35 12.40 6.86
C GLU A 92 0.60 11.83 7.92
N GLN A 93 0.54 12.37 9.13
CA GLN A 93 1.33 11.83 10.25
C GLN A 93 0.89 10.41 10.61
N ARG A 94 1.81 9.62 11.14
CA ARG A 94 1.61 8.23 11.56
C ARG A 94 1.08 7.34 10.44
N SER A 95 1.57 7.54 9.23
CA SER A 95 1.14 6.78 8.06
C SER A 95 2.31 6.19 7.31
N LEU A 96 2.10 5.00 6.77
CA LEU A 96 2.94 4.32 5.81
C LEU A 96 2.24 4.36 4.46
N TYR A 97 3.00 4.53 3.40
CA TYR A 97 2.49 4.58 2.03
C TYR A 97 3.23 3.59 1.16
N GLU A 98 2.48 2.92 0.32
CA GLU A 98 3.00 2.04 -0.72
C GLU A 98 2.40 2.48 -2.06
N ALA A 99 3.23 2.59 -3.07
CA ALA A 99 2.77 2.94 -4.40
C ALA A 99 3.31 1.98 -5.45
N VAL A 100 2.46 1.65 -6.41
CA VAL A 100 2.84 0.96 -7.64
C VAL A 100 2.63 1.93 -8.79
N LEU A 101 3.72 2.39 -9.38
CA LEU A 101 3.69 3.45 -10.38
C LEU A 101 4.37 3.02 -11.67
N VAL A 102 3.82 3.51 -12.78
CA VAL A 102 4.42 3.43 -14.10
C VAL A 102 4.73 4.84 -14.56
N ILE A 103 5.99 5.11 -14.87
CA ILE A 103 6.46 6.38 -15.40
C ILE A 103 6.89 6.14 -16.84
N LYS A 104 6.33 6.92 -17.77
CA LYS A 104 6.67 6.86 -19.19
C LYS A 104 7.14 8.24 -19.66
N GLY A 105 8.24 8.28 -20.39
CA GLY A 105 8.68 9.45 -21.12
C GLY A 105 8.70 9.15 -22.62
N ILE A 106 8.21 10.09 -23.44
CA ILE A 106 8.16 9.98 -24.89
C ILE A 106 8.72 11.27 -25.49
N ASP A 107 9.78 11.18 -26.30
CA ASP A 107 10.33 12.32 -27.04
C ASP A 107 9.40 12.67 -28.21
N ALA A 108 8.92 13.90 -28.22
CA ALA A 108 8.03 14.40 -29.26
C ALA A 108 8.70 14.50 -30.66
N GLY A 109 10.03 14.54 -30.71
CA GLY A 109 10.77 14.72 -31.98
C GLY A 109 11.12 13.39 -32.68
N ASN A 110 11.56 12.36 -31.95
CA ASN A 110 12.03 11.10 -32.53
C ASN A 110 11.34 9.85 -31.97
N PHE A 111 10.33 10.02 -31.13
CA PHE A 111 9.57 8.92 -30.47
C PHE A 111 10.41 7.98 -29.60
N ALA A 112 11.61 8.39 -29.17
CA ALA A 112 12.33 7.62 -28.18
C ALA A 112 11.52 7.49 -26.88
N VAL A 113 11.56 6.34 -26.25
CA VAL A 113 10.70 5.99 -25.10
C VAL A 113 11.54 5.54 -23.93
N LYS A 114 11.15 5.97 -22.74
CA LYS A 114 11.51 5.35 -21.47
C LYS A 114 10.27 4.97 -20.69
N ARG A 115 10.28 3.74 -20.14
CA ARG A 115 9.25 3.25 -19.23
C ARG A 115 9.90 2.65 -18.01
N MET A 116 9.57 3.14 -16.85
CA MET A 116 9.95 2.57 -15.56
C MET A 116 8.71 2.12 -14.80
N ASN A 117 8.72 0.90 -14.31
CA ASN A 117 7.75 0.40 -13.34
C ASN A 117 8.46 0.27 -12.01
N GLY A 118 7.87 0.78 -10.95
CA GLY A 118 8.47 0.74 -9.63
C GLY A 118 7.46 0.58 -8.52
N GLU A 119 7.92 -0.03 -7.45
CA GLU A 119 7.26 -0.07 -6.15
C GLU A 119 7.98 0.89 -5.23
N PHE A 120 7.24 1.77 -4.60
CA PHE A 120 7.76 2.87 -3.79
C PHE A 120 7.20 2.76 -2.39
N LEU A 121 8.05 2.91 -1.38
CA LEU A 121 7.66 2.83 0.01
C LEU A 121 8.17 4.05 0.76
N TRP A 122 7.27 4.75 1.45
CA TRP A 122 7.62 5.88 2.31
C TRP A 122 6.69 5.97 3.52
N LYS A 123 7.12 6.71 4.52
CA LYS A 123 6.35 6.91 5.75
C LYS A 123 6.50 8.33 6.27
N ARG A 124 5.54 8.73 7.08
CA ARG A 124 5.63 9.90 7.93
C ARG A 124 5.15 9.55 9.34
N ILE A 125 6.06 9.53 10.30
CA ILE A 125 5.72 9.29 11.70
C ILE A 125 5.38 10.64 12.35
N THR A 126 6.36 11.54 12.39
CA THR A 126 6.26 12.93 12.83
C THR A 126 7.21 13.76 11.97
N GLY A 127 6.97 15.08 11.86
CA GLY A 127 7.86 15.93 11.08
C GLY A 127 7.81 15.65 9.58
N ASN A 128 8.97 15.44 8.96
CA ASN A 128 9.12 15.26 7.53
C ASN A 128 8.76 13.83 7.07
N ALA A 129 8.38 13.69 5.82
CA ALA A 129 8.27 12.39 5.17
C ALA A 129 9.64 11.72 5.04
N ILE A 130 9.68 10.40 5.10
CA ILE A 130 10.88 9.58 4.99
C ILE A 130 10.65 8.54 3.90
N VAL A 131 11.45 8.59 2.86
CA VAL A 131 11.50 7.53 1.84
C VAL A 131 12.23 6.32 2.43
N THR A 132 11.63 5.15 2.34
CA THR A 132 12.15 3.92 2.95
C THR A 132 12.59 2.88 1.94
N GLY A 133 12.06 2.91 0.72
CA GLY A 133 12.46 1.94 -0.29
C GLY A 133 11.96 2.29 -1.70
N LEU A 134 12.71 1.81 -2.68
CA LEU A 134 12.34 1.77 -4.09
C LEU A 134 12.78 0.43 -4.65
N THR A 135 11.87 -0.29 -5.24
CA THR A 135 12.17 -1.45 -6.08
C THR A 135 11.81 -1.11 -7.52
N VAL A 136 12.81 -1.02 -8.39
CA VAL A 136 12.57 -0.91 -9.82
C VAL A 136 12.27 -2.31 -10.35
N VAL A 137 11.01 -2.52 -10.74
CA VAL A 137 10.54 -3.81 -11.29
C VAL A 137 11.00 -3.96 -12.75
N SER A 138 10.94 -2.87 -13.51
CA SER A 138 11.48 -2.83 -14.88
C SER A 138 11.87 -1.40 -15.27
N ASP A 139 12.97 -1.28 -16.02
CA ASP A 139 13.40 -0.06 -16.71
C ASP A 139 13.68 -0.44 -18.17
N ILE A 140 12.77 -0.06 -19.06
CA ILE A 140 12.85 -0.33 -20.49
C ILE A 140 13.01 1.01 -21.20
N HIS A 141 14.05 1.15 -22.01
CA HIS A 141 14.30 2.42 -22.70
C HIS A 141 15.06 2.23 -24.00
N ASP A 142 14.84 3.15 -24.93
CA ASP A 142 15.69 3.32 -26.09
C ASP A 142 17.05 3.91 -25.70
N ALA A 143 18.08 3.65 -26.48
CA ALA A 143 19.42 4.19 -26.22
C ALA A 143 19.44 5.73 -26.06
N ALA A 144 18.61 6.44 -26.83
CA ALA A 144 18.46 7.90 -26.75
C ALA A 144 17.80 8.39 -25.45
N ALA A 145 17.08 7.51 -24.74
CA ALA A 145 16.37 7.82 -23.50
C ALA A 145 17.12 7.31 -22.25
N ALA A 146 18.30 6.73 -22.38
CA ALA A 146 19.06 6.13 -21.28
C ALA A 146 19.39 7.14 -20.16
N SER A 147 19.61 8.43 -20.52
CA SER A 147 19.91 9.50 -19.55
C SER A 147 18.70 10.16 -18.89
N TRP A 148 17.49 9.79 -19.28
CA TRP A 148 16.27 10.35 -18.68
C TRP A 148 16.04 9.76 -17.30
N LEU A 149 15.75 10.59 -16.31
CA LEU A 149 15.73 10.15 -14.90
C LEU A 149 14.40 10.48 -14.23
N PRO A 150 13.52 9.47 -14.04
CA PRO A 150 12.51 9.54 -13.00
C PRO A 150 13.18 9.46 -11.62
N ASN A 151 12.72 10.28 -10.68
CA ASN A 151 13.22 10.29 -9.31
C ASN A 151 12.10 10.59 -8.32
N TYR A 152 12.28 10.25 -7.05
CA TYR A 152 11.39 10.65 -5.98
C TYR A 152 12.18 10.97 -4.72
N ALA A 153 11.70 11.94 -3.95
CA ALA A 153 12.38 12.42 -2.75
C ALA A 153 11.38 13.00 -1.74
N PRO A 154 11.73 12.99 -0.45
CA PRO A 154 10.95 13.73 0.54
C PRO A 154 11.11 15.24 0.34
N SER A 155 10.03 15.99 0.57
CA SER A 155 9.99 17.45 0.53
C SER A 155 9.10 17.97 1.67
N GLY A 156 9.70 18.19 2.83
CA GLY A 156 8.96 18.51 4.04
C GLY A 156 8.03 17.36 4.44
N SER A 157 6.75 17.64 4.59
CA SER A 157 5.73 16.64 4.90
C SER A 157 5.33 15.77 3.72
N ASP A 158 5.79 16.08 2.51
CA ASP A 158 5.34 15.47 1.27
C ASP A 158 6.42 14.56 0.67
N VAL A 159 6.01 13.73 -0.28
CA VAL A 159 6.91 13.05 -1.22
C VAL A 159 6.63 13.61 -2.61
N ILE A 160 7.70 14.01 -3.30
CA ILE A 160 7.61 14.54 -4.66
C ILE A 160 8.21 13.55 -5.64
N PHE A 161 7.54 13.39 -6.78
CA PHE A 161 8.03 12.67 -7.94
C PHE A 161 8.48 13.68 -8.98
N THR A 162 9.71 13.55 -9.44
CA THR A 162 10.30 14.42 -10.45
C THR A 162 10.76 13.61 -11.65
N VAL A 163 10.80 14.27 -12.79
CA VAL A 163 11.34 13.71 -14.02
C VAL A 163 12.34 14.70 -14.60
N GLN A 164 13.39 14.15 -15.17
CA GLN A 164 14.43 14.93 -15.85
C GLN A 164 14.58 14.41 -17.28
N GLY A 165 14.43 15.30 -18.22
CA GLY A 165 14.63 15.00 -19.64
C GLY A 165 16.10 15.13 -20.08
N ALA A 166 16.30 15.52 -21.31
CA ALA A 166 17.61 15.79 -21.89
C ALA A 166 17.65 17.17 -22.57
N ALA A 167 18.82 17.77 -22.61
CA ALA A 167 19.01 19.07 -23.25
C ALA A 167 18.58 19.04 -24.73
N GLY A 168 17.79 20.05 -25.13
CA GLY A 168 17.28 20.18 -26.49
C GLY A 168 16.24 19.14 -26.91
N ARG A 169 15.65 18.42 -25.94
CA ARG A 169 14.60 17.42 -26.18
C ARG A 169 13.31 17.84 -25.53
N THR A 170 12.21 17.65 -26.25
CA THR A 170 10.86 17.83 -25.71
C THR A 170 10.30 16.46 -25.36
N ILE A 171 10.15 16.17 -24.06
CA ILE A 171 9.71 14.87 -23.58
C ILE A 171 8.40 15.05 -22.83
N ASP A 172 7.38 14.32 -23.28
CA ASP A 172 6.11 14.18 -22.57
C ASP A 172 6.20 13.03 -21.58
N TRP A 173 5.97 13.33 -20.31
CA TRP A 173 6.00 12.37 -19.23
C TRP A 173 4.59 12.07 -18.72
N ILE A 174 4.33 10.81 -18.50
CA ILE A 174 3.08 10.29 -17.95
C ILE A 174 3.42 9.47 -16.72
N LEU A 175 2.80 9.80 -15.60
CA LEU A 175 2.88 9.04 -14.34
C LEU A 175 1.50 8.47 -14.04
N VAL A 176 1.37 7.16 -14.00
CA VAL A 176 0.10 6.49 -13.67
C VAL A 176 0.32 5.39 -12.64
N GLY A 177 -0.69 5.14 -11.82
CA GLY A 177 -0.67 4.07 -10.85
C GLY A 177 -1.58 4.30 -9.66
N SER A 178 -1.21 3.74 -8.53
CA SER A 178 -1.95 3.87 -7.28
C SER A 178 -1.03 4.04 -6.09
N VAL A 179 -1.50 4.79 -5.10
CA VAL A 179 -0.87 4.94 -3.80
C VAL A 179 -1.82 4.44 -2.74
N GLY A 180 -1.44 3.41 -2.01
CA GLY A 180 -2.12 2.92 -0.83
C GLY A 180 -1.56 3.59 0.43
N ARG A 181 -2.42 3.85 1.41
CA ARG A 181 -2.06 4.37 2.72
C ARG A 181 -2.42 3.36 3.80
N TYR A 182 -1.49 3.15 4.69
CA TYR A 182 -1.69 2.39 5.93
C TYR A 182 -1.56 3.36 7.10
N ALA A 183 -2.63 3.54 7.85
CA ALA A 183 -2.64 4.30 9.09
C ALA A 183 -2.95 3.33 10.23
N PRO A 184 -1.96 2.87 11.01
CA PRO A 184 -2.24 2.02 12.16
C PRO A 184 -3.02 2.83 13.19
N GLU A 185 -4.20 2.36 13.54
CA GLU A 185 -4.95 2.94 14.66
C GLU A 185 -4.23 2.63 15.97
N GLY A 186 -4.05 3.63 16.80
CA GLY A 186 -3.60 3.45 18.19
C GLY A 186 -2.10 3.55 18.43
N LEU A 187 -1.29 4.15 17.55
CA LEU A 187 0.11 4.53 17.83
C LEU A 187 0.23 6.01 18.17
#